data_f40daf9b876dd5ba7158ba3bb7cdb884
#
_entry.id   f40daf9b876dd5ba7158ba3bb7cdb884
#
_cell.length_a   1.000
_cell.length_b   1.000
_cell.length_c   1.000
_cell.angle_alpha   90.00
_cell.angle_beta   90.00
_cell.angle_gamma   90.00
#
_symmetry.space_group_name_H-M   'P 1'
#
loop_
_entity.id
_entity.type
_entity.pdbx_description
1 polymer ?
#
loop_
_entity_poly.entity_id
_entity_poly.type
_entity_poly.pdbx_seq_one_letter_code
_entity_poly.pdbx_strand_id
1 'polypeptide(L)'
;MRATVRRDKKKRILRPGESQRADGRYQYKYQSGGKPHFVYSNRLEPTDPIPAGTKPGKSLRELEQEIGFKEICCPNHCDDSMTVLSLVIRYLATRKNVKPNTLTSYNFVVNTLKKEDFAKKSIGSVKRSDAKLWLISMQDRGRGYSAIHTIRGVVRPAFQMSVDDEIIHNNPFEFQMKDVLVNDSVKREAISRNDMNIFLNYVKNDKCYCKYYDAVNVLFHTGLRISELCGLTVSDIDLENRTLNIDKQLQRDRSGKYYIISTKTAFGMRLLPMTDEVYESFQNILRDRKKKAPKIEPIIDGKTQFLFFDATGKPTVAMHWEHYFKHMLERHNEIFKYQLPKITPHVCRHTYCTNMALSGISPKTLQYLMGHSTIDVTMNVYTHIKFGDAQKEVENWEAKQQKDLGSAREELEQMG
;
A
#
# COMPACT_ATOMS: atom_id res chain seq x y z
N MET A 1 -41.88 7.90 12.13
CA MET A 1 -42.14 7.28 10.82
C MET A 1 -40.84 6.68 10.30
N ARG A 2 -40.78 5.37 10.03
CA ARG A 2 -39.59 4.75 9.41
C ARG A 2 -39.47 5.24 7.97
N ALA A 3 -38.37 5.88 7.61
CA ALA A 3 -38.10 6.31 6.25
C ALA A 3 -38.13 5.10 5.32
N THR A 4 -39.02 5.11 4.34
CA THR A 4 -39.12 4.06 3.30
C THR A 4 -37.82 4.05 2.48
N VAL A 5 -37.07 2.96 2.55
CA VAL A 5 -35.83 2.77 1.79
C VAL A 5 -36.18 2.64 0.31
N ARG A 6 -35.83 3.62 -0.50
CA ARG A 6 -36.04 3.59 -1.95
C ARG A 6 -35.08 2.60 -2.60
N ARG A 7 -35.59 1.83 -3.57
CA ARG A 7 -34.80 0.86 -4.32
C ARG A 7 -35.01 1.05 -5.84
N ASP A 8 -33.98 0.72 -6.61
CA ASP A 8 -34.07 0.67 -8.07
C ASP A 8 -34.74 -0.65 -8.54
N LYS A 9 -34.93 -0.81 -9.86
CA LYS A 9 -35.47 -2.05 -10.48
C LYS A 9 -34.60 -3.29 -10.21
N LYS A 10 -33.31 -3.10 -9.88
CA LYS A 10 -32.36 -4.16 -9.48
C LYS A 10 -32.30 -4.38 -7.97
N LYS A 11 -33.28 -3.83 -7.21
CA LYS A 11 -33.41 -3.91 -5.74
C LYS A 11 -32.26 -3.25 -4.95
N ARG A 12 -31.41 -2.44 -5.57
CA ARG A 12 -30.33 -1.71 -4.91
C ARG A 12 -30.88 -0.49 -4.18
N ILE A 13 -30.29 -0.17 -3.03
CA ILE A 13 -30.67 0.99 -2.22
C ILE A 13 -30.24 2.28 -2.92
N LEU A 14 -31.18 3.18 -3.13
CA LEU A 14 -30.94 4.53 -3.61
C LEU A 14 -30.69 5.50 -2.45
N ARG A 15 -29.70 6.35 -2.62
CA ARG A 15 -29.34 7.40 -1.65
C ARG A 15 -30.35 8.55 -1.67
N PRO A 16 -30.37 9.41 -0.63
CA PRO A 16 -31.16 10.65 -0.67
C PRO A 16 -30.80 11.47 -1.92
N GLY A 17 -31.83 11.91 -2.66
CA GLY A 17 -31.66 12.62 -3.93
C GLY A 17 -31.61 11.71 -5.17
N GLU A 18 -31.19 10.44 -5.03
CA GLU A 18 -31.20 9.49 -6.15
C GLU A 18 -32.63 8.98 -6.43
N SER A 19 -32.94 8.78 -7.69
CA SER A 19 -34.17 8.11 -8.16
C SER A 19 -33.92 7.43 -9.51
N GLN A 20 -34.72 6.39 -9.83
CA GLN A 20 -34.74 5.79 -11.16
C GLN A 20 -36.02 6.20 -11.87
N ARG A 21 -35.89 6.76 -13.06
CA ARG A 21 -37.00 7.18 -13.91
C ARG A 21 -37.68 6.00 -14.61
N ALA A 22 -38.85 6.22 -15.17
CA ALA A 22 -39.59 5.23 -15.94
C ALA A 22 -38.82 4.75 -17.19
N ASP A 23 -38.06 5.65 -17.81
CA ASP A 23 -37.17 5.39 -18.96
C ASP A 23 -35.91 4.57 -18.61
N GLY A 24 -35.75 4.18 -17.33
CA GLY A 24 -34.62 3.39 -16.84
C GLY A 24 -33.40 4.20 -16.43
N ARG A 25 -33.31 5.49 -16.81
CA ARG A 25 -32.20 6.35 -16.40
C ARG A 25 -32.26 6.64 -14.92
N TYR A 26 -31.09 6.84 -14.31
CA TYR A 26 -30.93 7.32 -12.95
C TYR A 26 -30.86 8.84 -12.93
N GLN A 27 -31.45 9.45 -11.92
CA GLN A 27 -31.51 10.90 -11.70
C GLN A 27 -31.03 11.20 -10.28
N TYR A 28 -30.22 12.23 -10.15
CA TYR A 28 -29.86 12.84 -8.86
C TYR A 28 -30.34 14.27 -8.81
N LYS A 29 -31.12 14.58 -7.75
CA LYS A 29 -31.62 15.94 -7.45
C LYS A 29 -30.75 16.55 -6.36
N TYR A 30 -30.22 17.73 -6.59
CA TYR A 30 -29.45 18.49 -5.60
C TYR A 30 -29.88 19.96 -5.63
N GLN A 31 -29.51 20.72 -4.61
CA GLN A 31 -29.79 22.16 -4.54
C GLN A 31 -28.48 22.94 -4.68
N SER A 32 -28.45 23.95 -5.55
CA SER A 32 -27.32 24.86 -5.68
C SER A 32 -27.84 26.27 -5.89
N GLY A 33 -27.32 27.24 -5.13
CA GLY A 33 -27.80 28.61 -5.17
C GLY A 33 -29.29 28.79 -4.86
N GLY A 34 -29.86 27.93 -4.00
CA GLY A 34 -31.28 27.95 -3.63
C GLY A 34 -32.24 27.38 -4.69
N LYS A 35 -31.71 26.87 -5.83
CA LYS A 35 -32.53 26.29 -6.90
C LYS A 35 -32.25 24.77 -7.02
N PRO A 36 -33.28 23.95 -7.35
CA PRO A 36 -33.11 22.53 -7.59
C PRO A 36 -32.44 22.27 -8.94
N HIS A 37 -31.42 21.48 -8.96
CA HIS A 37 -30.70 20.96 -10.13
C HIS A 37 -30.86 19.48 -10.27
N PHE A 38 -30.72 18.98 -11.51
CA PHE A 38 -30.86 17.54 -11.81
C PHE A 38 -29.74 17.09 -12.74
N VAL A 39 -29.15 15.93 -12.43
CA VAL A 39 -28.23 15.23 -13.33
C VAL A 39 -28.73 13.83 -13.60
N TYR A 40 -28.37 13.30 -14.76
CA TYR A 40 -28.88 12.04 -15.28
C TYR A 40 -27.74 11.12 -15.72
N SER A 41 -27.88 9.84 -15.48
CA SER A 41 -26.98 8.82 -16.00
C SER A 41 -27.73 7.54 -16.36
N ASN A 42 -27.23 6.79 -17.33
CA ASN A 42 -27.74 5.48 -17.69
C ASN A 42 -27.25 4.38 -16.73
N ARG A 43 -26.30 4.70 -15.86
CA ARG A 43 -25.69 3.78 -14.87
C ARG A 43 -25.76 4.39 -13.47
N LEU A 44 -25.98 3.56 -12.47
CA LEU A 44 -25.93 3.99 -11.07
C LEU A 44 -24.49 3.97 -10.54
N GLU A 45 -23.79 2.86 -10.78
CA GLU A 45 -22.41 2.62 -10.32
C GLU A 45 -21.43 2.62 -11.48
N PRO A 46 -20.14 2.92 -11.26
CA PRO A 46 -19.09 2.81 -12.27
C PRO A 46 -18.97 1.41 -12.87
N THR A 47 -19.32 0.40 -12.08
CA THR A 47 -19.25 -1.03 -12.45
C THR A 47 -20.45 -1.52 -13.25
N ASP A 48 -21.52 -0.71 -13.37
CA ASP A 48 -22.67 -1.10 -14.17
C ASP A 48 -22.30 -1.16 -15.66
N PRO A 49 -22.79 -2.15 -16.41
CA PRO A 49 -22.57 -2.24 -17.87
C PRO A 49 -23.20 -1.04 -18.57
N ILE A 50 -22.56 -0.60 -19.64
CA ILE A 50 -23.08 0.47 -20.51
C ILE A 50 -24.23 -0.13 -21.32
N PRO A 51 -25.45 0.43 -21.26
CA PRO A 51 -26.56 -0.05 -22.04
C PRO A 51 -26.26 0.01 -23.56
N ALA A 52 -26.68 -1.01 -24.31
CA ALA A 52 -26.49 -1.06 -25.75
C ALA A 52 -27.08 0.19 -26.42
N GLY A 53 -26.36 0.75 -27.38
CA GLY A 53 -26.79 1.95 -28.12
C GLY A 53 -26.59 3.27 -27.37
N THR A 54 -25.98 3.29 -26.17
CA THR A 54 -25.68 4.52 -25.44
C THR A 54 -24.19 4.86 -25.48
N LYS A 55 -23.86 6.16 -25.55
CA LYS A 55 -22.46 6.61 -25.47
C LYS A 55 -21.89 6.34 -24.08
N PRO A 56 -20.59 5.95 -23.98
CA PRO A 56 -19.92 5.86 -22.69
C PRO A 56 -20.02 7.19 -21.93
N GLY A 57 -20.52 7.13 -20.70
CA GLY A 57 -20.66 8.30 -19.81
C GLY A 57 -20.41 7.91 -18.36
N LYS A 58 -20.25 8.91 -17.50
CA LYS A 58 -20.08 8.72 -16.06
C LYS A 58 -21.34 8.10 -15.44
N SER A 59 -21.17 7.26 -14.43
CA SER A 59 -22.28 6.78 -13.61
C SER A 59 -22.88 7.90 -12.77
N LEU A 60 -24.10 7.71 -12.26
CA LEU A 60 -24.76 8.73 -11.43
C LEU A 60 -23.92 9.09 -10.21
N ARG A 61 -23.32 8.10 -9.56
CA ARG A 61 -22.52 8.28 -8.36
C ARG A 61 -21.16 8.94 -8.60
N GLU A 62 -20.59 8.79 -9.81
CA GLU A 62 -19.43 9.59 -10.23
C GLU A 62 -19.82 11.06 -10.42
N LEU A 63 -20.99 11.33 -11.04
CA LEU A 63 -21.53 12.68 -11.21
C LEU A 63 -21.88 13.33 -9.85
N GLU A 64 -22.45 12.57 -8.91
CA GLU A 64 -22.71 13.05 -7.55
C GLU A 64 -21.42 13.45 -6.82
N GLN A 65 -20.36 12.66 -6.98
CA GLN A 65 -19.05 13.00 -6.41
C GLN A 65 -18.50 14.29 -7.02
N GLU A 66 -18.61 14.47 -8.33
CA GLU A 66 -18.14 15.70 -9.02
C GLU A 66 -18.96 16.94 -8.62
N ILE A 67 -20.27 16.80 -8.46
CA ILE A 67 -21.13 17.89 -8.02
C ILE A 67 -20.80 18.27 -6.58
N GLY A 68 -20.69 17.27 -5.70
CA GLY A 68 -20.26 17.51 -4.32
C GLY A 68 -18.89 18.20 -4.24
N PHE A 69 -17.96 17.85 -5.12
CA PHE A 69 -16.68 18.55 -5.27
C PHE A 69 -16.85 19.99 -5.76
N LYS A 70 -17.69 20.24 -6.79
CA LYS A 70 -17.91 21.59 -7.34
C LYS A 70 -18.63 22.52 -6.37
N GLU A 71 -19.66 22.05 -5.68
CA GLU A 71 -20.40 22.86 -4.70
C GLU A 71 -19.55 23.28 -3.49
N ILE A 72 -18.60 22.43 -3.10
CA ILE A 72 -17.70 22.70 -1.98
C ILE A 72 -16.48 23.51 -2.41
N CYS A 73 -16.03 23.37 -3.68
CA CYS A 73 -14.86 24.10 -4.20
C CYS A 73 -15.15 25.53 -4.66
N CYS A 74 -16.41 25.90 -4.87
CA CYS A 74 -16.80 27.26 -5.35
C CYS A 74 -17.98 27.79 -4.53
N PRO A 75 -17.85 28.09 -3.25
CA PRO A 75 -18.79 29.00 -2.60
C PRO A 75 -18.51 30.41 -3.15
N ASN A 76 -19.52 31.01 -3.79
CA ASN A 76 -19.48 32.42 -4.22
C ASN A 76 -19.55 33.36 -3.02
N HIS A 77 -18.62 33.25 -2.06
CA HIS A 77 -18.40 34.30 -1.03
C HIS A 77 -17.17 33.93 -0.20
N CYS A 78 -16.23 34.84 -0.06
CA CYS A 78 -15.31 34.95 1.04
C CYS A 78 -16.14 35.20 2.29
N ASP A 79 -16.42 34.20 3.08
CA ASP A 79 -17.22 34.34 4.28
C ASP A 79 -16.63 33.52 5.44
N ASP A 80 -16.79 34.04 6.64
CA ASP A 80 -16.47 33.44 7.96
C ASP A 80 -17.03 32.00 8.16
N SER A 81 -17.72 31.46 7.14
CA SER A 81 -18.44 30.19 7.16
C SER A 81 -17.69 28.98 6.60
N MET A 82 -16.44 29.13 6.12
CA MET A 82 -15.69 27.96 5.59
C MET A 82 -15.47 26.91 6.69
N THR A 83 -16.06 25.73 6.49
CA THR A 83 -15.90 24.62 7.45
C THR A 83 -14.60 23.86 7.23
N VAL A 84 -14.16 23.12 8.26
CA VAL A 84 -12.99 22.23 8.15
C VAL A 84 -13.16 21.21 7.01
N LEU A 85 -14.35 20.66 6.83
CA LEU A 85 -14.64 19.73 5.72
C LEU A 85 -14.48 20.41 4.36
N SER A 86 -15.05 21.60 4.19
CA SER A 86 -14.98 22.33 2.92
C SER A 86 -13.54 22.75 2.58
N LEU A 87 -12.76 23.16 3.60
CA LEU A 87 -11.33 23.44 3.44
C LEU A 87 -10.56 22.22 2.96
N VAL A 88 -10.76 21.06 3.61
CA VAL A 88 -10.06 19.82 3.21
C VAL A 88 -10.42 19.42 1.78
N ILE A 89 -11.68 19.54 1.37
CA ILE A 89 -12.10 19.22 0.01
C ILE A 89 -11.47 20.20 -0.98
N ARG A 90 -11.45 21.51 -0.66
CA ARG A 90 -10.77 22.54 -1.47
C ARG A 90 -9.28 22.21 -1.64
N TYR A 91 -8.59 21.85 -0.55
CA TYR A 91 -7.20 21.41 -0.60
C TYR A 91 -6.99 20.18 -1.51
N LEU A 92 -7.84 19.17 -1.39
CA LEU A 92 -7.73 17.96 -2.21
C LEU A 92 -8.00 18.25 -3.70
N ALA A 93 -8.84 19.22 -4.03
CA ALA A 93 -9.11 19.65 -5.40
C ALA A 93 -7.88 20.29 -6.08
N THR A 94 -6.95 20.87 -5.31
CA THR A 94 -5.68 21.41 -5.84
C THR A 94 -4.67 20.29 -6.18
N ARG A 95 -4.89 19.05 -5.72
CA ARG A 95 -3.98 17.93 -5.92
C ARG A 95 -4.30 17.19 -7.22
N LYS A 96 -3.55 17.48 -8.28
CA LYS A 96 -3.62 16.77 -9.57
C LYS A 96 -2.65 15.59 -9.61
N ASN A 97 -2.91 14.61 -10.46
CA ASN A 97 -2.04 13.43 -10.71
C ASN A 97 -1.77 12.58 -9.46
N VAL A 98 -2.78 12.40 -8.61
CA VAL A 98 -2.68 11.62 -7.38
C VAL A 98 -2.69 10.12 -7.72
N LYS A 99 -1.75 9.36 -7.13
CA LYS A 99 -1.73 7.90 -7.26
C LYS A 99 -3.03 7.27 -6.69
N PRO A 100 -3.55 6.16 -7.28
CA PRO A 100 -4.80 5.53 -6.83
C PRO A 100 -4.86 5.21 -5.33
N ASN A 101 -3.75 4.73 -4.74
CA ASN A 101 -3.68 4.45 -3.30
C ASN A 101 -3.78 5.72 -2.44
N THR A 102 -3.19 6.81 -2.89
CA THR A 102 -3.30 8.11 -2.20
C THR A 102 -4.73 8.64 -2.30
N LEU A 103 -5.39 8.50 -3.46
CA LEU A 103 -6.80 8.85 -3.61
C LEU A 103 -7.70 8.03 -2.66
N THR A 104 -7.39 6.76 -2.48
CA THR A 104 -8.08 5.91 -1.49
C THR A 104 -7.93 6.46 -0.07
N SER A 105 -6.73 6.92 0.30
CA SER A 105 -6.48 7.54 1.60
C SER A 105 -7.21 8.88 1.73
N TYR A 106 -7.27 9.68 0.68
CA TYR A 106 -8.03 10.93 0.68
C TYR A 106 -9.53 10.67 0.87
N ASN A 107 -10.09 9.71 0.14
CA ASN A 107 -11.50 9.31 0.31
C ASN A 107 -11.79 8.79 1.73
N PHE A 108 -10.87 8.04 2.32
CA PHE A 108 -10.98 7.61 3.72
C PHE A 108 -11.05 8.81 4.66
N VAL A 109 -10.19 9.82 4.49
CA VAL A 109 -10.16 11.03 5.31
C VAL A 109 -11.46 11.83 5.16
N VAL A 110 -11.90 12.08 3.93
CA VAL A 110 -13.16 12.82 3.67
C VAL A 110 -14.36 12.08 4.27
N ASN A 111 -14.45 10.77 4.08
CA ASN A 111 -15.55 9.97 4.65
C ASN A 111 -15.52 9.91 6.19
N THR A 112 -14.34 10.01 6.79
CA THR A 112 -14.21 10.16 8.24
C THR A 112 -14.68 11.53 8.68
N LEU A 113 -14.19 12.61 8.07
CA LEU A 113 -14.56 13.98 8.41
C LEU A 113 -16.08 14.21 8.28
N LYS A 114 -16.73 13.65 7.27
CA LYS A 114 -18.20 13.76 7.12
C LYS A 114 -18.98 13.26 8.34
N LYS A 115 -18.39 12.43 9.18
CA LYS A 115 -19.02 11.85 10.39
C LYS A 115 -18.64 12.57 11.67
N GLU A 116 -17.71 13.55 11.59
CA GLU A 116 -17.16 14.23 12.75
C GLU A 116 -17.76 15.63 12.89
N ASP A 117 -18.23 15.98 14.10
CA ASP A 117 -18.74 17.33 14.38
C ASP A 117 -17.67 18.41 14.29
N PHE A 118 -16.41 18.04 14.56
CA PHE A 118 -15.25 18.90 14.34
C PHE A 118 -15.18 19.43 12.90
N ALA A 119 -15.55 18.62 11.92
CA ALA A 119 -15.50 18.98 10.51
C ALA A 119 -16.53 20.04 10.09
N LYS A 120 -17.56 20.27 10.93
CA LYS A 120 -18.58 21.30 10.75
C LYS A 120 -18.16 22.65 11.30
N LYS A 121 -17.12 22.72 12.14
CA LYS A 121 -16.64 23.99 12.71
C LYS A 121 -16.11 24.91 11.61
N SER A 122 -16.32 26.22 11.76
CA SER A 122 -15.64 27.24 10.95
C SER A 122 -14.14 27.20 11.20
N ILE A 123 -13.33 27.26 10.15
CA ILE A 123 -11.86 27.21 10.25
C ILE A 123 -11.29 28.33 11.09
N GLY A 124 -11.88 29.54 11.05
CA GLY A 124 -11.47 30.68 11.89
C GLY A 124 -11.71 30.47 13.37
N SER A 125 -12.67 29.60 13.75
CA SER A 125 -12.98 29.30 15.15
C SER A 125 -12.10 28.18 15.74
N VAL A 126 -11.38 27.41 14.91
CA VAL A 126 -10.60 26.24 15.37
C VAL A 126 -9.31 26.68 16.04
N LYS A 127 -9.21 26.40 17.33
CA LYS A 127 -7.99 26.63 18.11
C LYS A 127 -7.11 25.38 18.14
N ARG A 128 -5.82 25.53 18.48
CA ARG A 128 -4.87 24.42 18.65
C ARG A 128 -5.35 23.39 19.69
N SER A 129 -6.00 23.85 20.75
CA SER A 129 -6.63 22.97 21.75
C SER A 129 -7.74 22.12 21.17
N ASP A 130 -8.60 22.70 20.32
CA ASP A 130 -9.69 21.95 19.66
C ASP A 130 -9.14 20.84 18.76
N ALA A 131 -8.08 21.14 18.00
CA ALA A 131 -7.42 20.16 17.14
C ALA A 131 -6.83 19.00 17.95
N LYS A 132 -6.13 19.31 19.08
CA LYS A 132 -5.59 18.28 19.96
C LYS A 132 -6.70 17.41 20.58
N LEU A 133 -7.72 18.02 21.17
CA LEU A 133 -8.84 17.32 21.80
C LEU A 133 -9.60 16.44 20.78
N TRP A 134 -9.76 16.91 19.55
CA TRP A 134 -10.39 16.13 18.50
C TRP A 134 -9.58 14.85 18.18
N LEU A 135 -8.24 14.96 18.04
CA LEU A 135 -7.40 13.79 17.80
C LEU A 135 -7.40 12.81 18.99
N ILE A 136 -7.37 13.34 20.24
CA ILE A 136 -7.49 12.52 21.47
C ILE A 136 -8.83 11.77 21.46
N SER A 137 -9.94 12.47 21.20
CA SER A 137 -11.26 11.85 21.16
C SER A 137 -11.39 10.76 20.11
N MET A 138 -10.64 10.85 19.00
CA MET A 138 -10.58 9.76 18.00
C MET A 138 -9.86 8.55 18.57
N GLN A 139 -8.76 8.73 19.30
CA GLN A 139 -8.02 7.62 19.93
C GLN A 139 -8.86 6.96 21.02
N ASP A 140 -9.53 7.74 21.87
CA ASP A 140 -10.41 7.25 22.93
C ASP A 140 -11.59 6.42 22.38
N ARG A 141 -12.05 6.76 21.16
CA ARG A 141 -13.05 5.97 20.42
C ARG A 141 -12.47 4.75 19.69
N GLY A 142 -11.22 4.37 20.00
CA GLY A 142 -10.56 3.17 19.47
C GLY A 142 -9.95 3.33 18.08
N ARG A 143 -9.75 4.56 17.59
CA ARG A 143 -9.05 4.78 16.33
C ARG A 143 -7.53 4.74 16.56
N GLY A 144 -6.84 3.78 15.92
CA GLY A 144 -5.40 3.60 16.07
C GLY A 144 -4.57 4.79 15.57
N TYR A 145 -3.41 5.00 16.15
CA TYR A 145 -2.48 6.10 15.86
C TYR A 145 -2.20 6.28 14.36
N SER A 146 -1.95 5.19 13.61
CA SER A 146 -1.66 5.24 12.17
C SER A 146 -2.81 5.82 11.35
N ALA A 147 -4.06 5.53 11.73
CA ALA A 147 -5.23 6.09 11.06
C ALA A 147 -5.37 7.58 11.34
N ILE A 148 -5.15 8.00 12.60
CA ILE A 148 -5.16 9.40 13.01
C ILE A 148 -4.03 10.18 12.33
N HIS A 149 -2.83 9.57 12.22
CA HIS A 149 -1.71 10.15 11.48
C HIS A 149 -2.06 10.40 10.00
N THR A 150 -2.75 9.46 9.37
CA THR A 150 -3.22 9.62 7.97
C THR A 150 -4.21 10.78 7.86
N ILE A 151 -5.16 10.89 8.80
CA ILE A 151 -6.16 11.98 8.80
C ILE A 151 -5.45 13.33 8.97
N ARG A 152 -4.57 13.46 9.97
CA ARG A 152 -3.81 14.68 10.18
C ARG A 152 -2.90 15.01 9.00
N GLY A 153 -2.34 14.00 8.33
CA GLY A 153 -1.51 14.15 7.13
C GLY A 153 -2.23 14.82 5.95
N VAL A 154 -3.57 14.87 5.98
CA VAL A 154 -4.39 15.60 5.01
C VAL A 154 -4.92 16.91 5.58
N VAL A 155 -5.36 16.90 6.84
CA VAL A 155 -5.98 18.08 7.46
C VAL A 155 -4.95 19.17 7.72
N ARG A 156 -3.74 18.83 8.23
CA ARG A 156 -2.70 19.82 8.52
C ARG A 156 -2.25 20.60 7.28
N PRO A 157 -1.94 19.99 6.13
CA PRO A 157 -1.61 20.74 4.92
C PRO A 157 -2.79 21.56 4.37
N ALA A 158 -4.05 21.13 4.58
CA ALA A 158 -5.22 21.92 4.20
C ALA A 158 -5.31 23.21 5.02
N PHE A 159 -5.08 23.13 6.34
CA PHE A 159 -4.98 24.31 7.18
C PHE A 159 -3.76 25.19 6.85
N GLN A 160 -2.63 24.57 6.46
CA GLN A 160 -1.48 25.35 6.00
C GLN A 160 -1.79 26.16 4.75
N MET A 161 -2.49 25.57 3.78
CA MET A 161 -2.97 26.30 2.60
C MET A 161 -3.82 27.52 2.99
N SER A 162 -4.67 27.43 4.03
CA SER A 162 -5.45 28.59 4.48
C SER A 162 -4.59 29.65 5.20
N VAL A 163 -3.46 29.28 5.79
CA VAL A 163 -2.47 30.24 6.32
C VAL A 163 -1.74 30.91 5.16
N ASP A 164 -1.33 30.13 4.16
CA ASP A 164 -0.61 30.61 2.97
C ASP A 164 -1.53 31.52 2.10
N ASP A 165 -2.84 31.27 2.10
CA ASP A 165 -3.88 32.08 1.46
C ASP A 165 -4.34 33.29 2.36
N GLU A 166 -3.71 33.51 3.53
CA GLU A 166 -4.02 34.60 4.50
C GLU A 166 -5.43 34.55 5.07
N ILE A 167 -6.15 33.44 4.98
CA ILE A 167 -7.52 33.28 5.52
C ILE A 167 -7.48 33.12 7.05
N ILE A 168 -6.46 32.46 7.57
CA ILE A 168 -6.21 32.30 9.00
C ILE A 168 -4.74 32.61 9.34
N HIS A 169 -4.47 33.09 10.55
CA HIS A 169 -3.13 33.50 10.94
C HIS A 169 -2.20 32.35 11.32
N ASN A 170 -2.74 31.26 11.88
CA ASN A 170 -1.94 30.15 12.42
C ASN A 170 -2.59 28.81 12.09
N ASN A 171 -1.74 27.80 11.83
CA ASN A 171 -2.22 26.44 11.61
C ASN A 171 -2.50 25.75 12.98
N PRO A 172 -3.75 25.40 13.29
CA PRO A 172 -4.09 24.76 14.57
C PRO A 172 -3.50 23.35 14.73
N PHE A 173 -3.03 22.74 13.64
CA PHE A 173 -2.37 21.41 13.67
C PHE A 173 -0.84 21.51 13.76
N GLU A 174 -0.26 22.66 14.07
CA GLU A 174 1.17 22.86 14.23
C GLU A 174 1.62 22.42 15.62
N PHE A 175 1.73 21.09 15.81
CA PHE A 175 2.25 20.42 17.01
C PHE A 175 2.75 19.01 16.65
N GLN A 176 3.54 18.41 17.54
CA GLN A 176 4.00 17.03 17.34
C GLN A 176 2.96 16.04 17.89
N MET A 177 2.63 15.01 17.11
CA MET A 177 1.63 14.02 17.52
C MET A 177 2.04 13.22 18.76
N LYS A 178 3.34 12.96 18.92
CA LYS A 178 3.88 12.25 20.08
C LYS A 178 3.58 12.92 21.42
N ASP A 179 3.35 14.25 21.40
CA ASP A 179 3.05 15.04 22.59
C ASP A 179 1.54 15.00 22.96
N VAL A 180 0.72 14.39 22.10
CA VAL A 180 -0.75 14.43 22.20
C VAL A 180 -1.36 13.04 22.25
N LEU A 181 -0.79 12.08 21.53
CA LEU A 181 -1.34 10.74 21.35
C LEU A 181 -0.31 9.67 21.74
N VAL A 182 -0.82 8.57 22.28
CA VAL A 182 -0.02 7.37 22.50
C VAL A 182 0.16 6.64 21.17
N ASN A 183 1.40 6.29 20.83
CA ASN A 183 1.66 5.51 19.63
C ASN A 183 1.45 4.01 19.90
N ASP A 184 0.24 3.55 19.62
CA ASP A 184 -0.20 2.15 19.68
C ASP A 184 0.10 1.34 18.42
N SER A 185 0.83 1.90 17.46
CA SER A 185 1.15 1.20 16.22
C SER A 185 2.06 0.01 16.47
N VAL A 186 1.62 -1.16 16.03
CA VAL A 186 2.44 -2.39 16.10
C VAL A 186 3.65 -2.21 15.19
N LYS A 187 4.83 -2.18 15.78
CA LYS A 187 6.09 -2.22 15.02
C LYS A 187 6.15 -3.56 14.28
N ARG A 188 6.40 -3.49 12.99
CA ARG A 188 6.66 -4.68 12.19
C ARG A 188 8.15 -4.96 12.27
N GLU A 189 8.52 -5.92 13.10
CA GLU A 189 9.91 -6.31 13.30
C GLU A 189 10.27 -7.48 12.40
N ALA A 190 11.56 -7.62 12.13
CA ALA A 190 12.11 -8.83 11.52
C ALA A 190 11.92 -10.02 12.47
N ILE A 191 11.69 -11.19 11.92
CA ILE A 191 11.66 -12.42 12.70
C ILE A 191 13.07 -13.03 12.80
N SER A 192 13.26 -13.91 13.77
CA SER A 192 14.53 -14.64 13.91
C SER A 192 14.79 -15.57 12.70
N ARG A 193 16.04 -15.89 12.44
CA ARG A 193 16.38 -16.91 11.43
C ARG A 193 15.75 -18.27 11.74
N ASN A 194 15.63 -18.60 13.03
CA ASN A 194 14.98 -19.83 13.46
C ASN A 194 13.49 -19.84 13.06
N ASP A 195 12.76 -18.77 13.38
CA ASP A 195 11.33 -18.65 12.99
C ASP A 195 11.15 -18.70 11.49
N MET A 196 12.03 -18.02 10.73
CA MET A 196 12.03 -18.08 9.27
C MET A 196 12.17 -19.51 8.76
N ASN A 197 13.16 -20.25 9.29
CA ASN A 197 13.43 -21.62 8.89
C ASN A 197 12.28 -22.57 9.27
N ILE A 198 11.72 -22.42 10.46
CA ILE A 198 10.54 -23.19 10.90
C ILE A 198 9.36 -22.94 9.96
N PHE A 199 9.08 -21.67 9.63
CA PHE A 199 7.99 -21.32 8.73
C PHE A 199 8.21 -21.85 7.31
N LEU A 200 9.41 -21.68 6.75
CA LEU A 200 9.76 -22.19 5.42
C LEU A 200 9.65 -23.71 5.37
N ASN A 201 10.17 -24.41 6.38
CA ASN A 201 10.09 -25.88 6.45
C ASN A 201 8.64 -26.35 6.57
N TYR A 202 7.82 -25.68 7.38
CA TYR A 202 6.39 -25.95 7.46
C TYR A 202 5.70 -25.79 6.10
N VAL A 203 5.87 -24.64 5.44
CA VAL A 203 5.23 -24.37 4.15
C VAL A 203 5.68 -25.37 3.09
N LYS A 204 6.96 -25.78 3.10
CA LYS A 204 7.53 -26.76 2.16
C LYS A 204 6.87 -28.14 2.29
N ASN A 205 6.60 -28.57 3.52
CA ASN A 205 6.14 -29.93 3.81
C ASN A 205 4.61 -30.04 3.99
N ASP A 206 3.87 -28.92 4.04
CA ASP A 206 2.42 -28.96 4.16
C ASP A 206 1.76 -29.31 2.81
N LYS A 207 0.80 -30.25 2.83
CA LYS A 207 0.12 -30.76 1.62
C LYS A 207 -0.65 -29.68 0.83
N CYS A 208 -1.13 -28.64 1.53
CA CYS A 208 -1.93 -27.56 0.93
C CYS A 208 -1.08 -26.36 0.53
N TYR A 209 -0.03 -26.07 1.33
CA TYR A 209 0.73 -24.83 1.20
C TYR A 209 2.06 -24.99 0.46
N CYS A 210 2.56 -26.22 0.22
CA CYS A 210 3.81 -26.48 -0.52
C CYS A 210 3.85 -25.76 -1.90
N LYS A 211 2.70 -25.59 -2.53
CA LYS A 211 2.57 -24.84 -3.81
C LYS A 211 2.94 -23.36 -3.72
N TYR A 212 3.04 -22.79 -2.52
CA TYR A 212 3.42 -21.40 -2.28
C TYR A 212 4.87 -21.25 -1.80
N TYR A 213 5.53 -22.39 -1.51
CA TYR A 213 6.87 -22.42 -0.92
C TYR A 213 7.88 -21.57 -1.69
N ASP A 214 8.01 -21.79 -2.99
CA ASP A 214 9.00 -21.09 -3.81
C ASP A 214 8.79 -19.56 -3.79
N ALA A 215 7.53 -19.09 -3.84
CA ALA A 215 7.23 -17.66 -3.75
C ALA A 215 7.53 -17.07 -2.35
N VAL A 216 7.24 -17.84 -1.28
CA VAL A 216 7.55 -17.45 0.09
C VAL A 216 9.07 -17.40 0.29
N ASN A 217 9.79 -18.39 -0.25
CA ASN A 217 11.26 -18.46 -0.22
C ASN A 217 11.88 -17.27 -0.94
N VAL A 218 11.40 -16.94 -2.15
CA VAL A 218 11.83 -15.73 -2.90
C VAL A 218 11.64 -14.47 -2.07
N LEU A 219 10.49 -14.29 -1.40
CA LEU A 219 10.25 -13.10 -0.57
C LEU A 219 11.26 -12.96 0.58
N PHE A 220 11.62 -14.06 1.25
CA PHE A 220 12.59 -14.05 2.35
C PHE A 220 14.03 -13.84 1.88
N HIS A 221 14.37 -14.23 0.64
CA HIS A 221 15.76 -14.19 0.14
C HIS A 221 16.02 -13.08 -0.89
N THR A 222 15.01 -12.28 -1.25
CA THR A 222 15.17 -11.13 -2.16
C THR A 222 14.72 -9.81 -1.57
N GLY A 223 13.91 -9.84 -0.52
CA GLY A 223 13.30 -8.66 0.07
C GLY A 223 12.35 -7.90 -0.85
N LEU A 224 11.81 -8.52 -1.90
CA LEU A 224 10.83 -7.91 -2.79
C LEU A 224 9.61 -7.38 -2.05
N ARG A 225 9.05 -6.27 -2.54
CA ARG A 225 7.70 -5.88 -2.13
C ARG A 225 6.71 -6.88 -2.72
N ILE A 226 5.67 -7.23 -1.98
CA ILE A 226 4.68 -8.20 -2.49
C ILE A 226 4.07 -7.76 -3.82
N SER A 227 3.86 -6.48 -4.03
CA SER A 227 3.35 -5.94 -5.30
C SER A 227 4.38 -6.03 -6.44
N GLU A 228 5.69 -6.04 -6.15
CA GLU A 228 6.77 -6.31 -7.09
C GLU A 228 6.74 -7.79 -7.49
N LEU A 229 6.68 -8.71 -6.52
CA LEU A 229 6.54 -10.15 -6.80
C LEU A 229 5.31 -10.45 -7.67
N CYS A 230 4.16 -9.84 -7.36
CA CYS A 230 2.95 -9.99 -8.17
C CYS A 230 3.09 -9.41 -9.59
N GLY A 231 3.95 -8.41 -9.75
CA GLY A 231 4.21 -7.74 -11.03
C GLY A 231 5.22 -8.45 -11.92
N LEU A 232 5.93 -9.46 -11.41
CA LEU A 232 6.93 -10.20 -12.18
C LEU A 232 6.27 -10.96 -13.34
N THR A 233 6.95 -10.90 -14.47
CA THR A 233 6.63 -11.65 -15.70
C THR A 233 7.80 -12.58 -16.04
N VAL A 234 7.57 -13.51 -16.96
CA VAL A 234 8.62 -14.43 -17.41
C VAL A 234 9.85 -13.69 -17.93
N SER A 235 9.65 -12.57 -18.63
CA SER A 235 10.73 -11.75 -19.18
C SER A 235 11.59 -11.01 -18.15
N ASP A 236 11.15 -10.94 -16.87
CA ASP A 236 11.94 -10.30 -15.82
C ASP A 236 12.97 -11.25 -15.18
N ILE A 237 12.92 -12.54 -15.52
CA ILE A 237 13.75 -13.59 -14.95
C ILE A 237 14.77 -14.04 -15.98
N ASP A 238 16.02 -13.75 -15.72
CA ASP A 238 17.16 -14.24 -16.51
C ASP A 238 17.88 -15.32 -15.71
N LEU A 239 17.58 -16.58 -16.06
CA LEU A 239 18.20 -17.74 -15.42
C LEU A 239 19.64 -17.96 -15.89
N GLU A 240 20.00 -17.51 -17.09
CA GLU A 240 21.35 -17.66 -17.63
C GLU A 240 22.35 -16.76 -16.87
N ASN A 241 21.99 -15.48 -16.73
CA ASN A 241 22.80 -14.49 -16.01
C ASN A 241 22.49 -14.43 -14.50
N ARG A 242 21.56 -15.26 -14.01
CA ARG A 242 21.09 -15.27 -12.62
C ARG A 242 20.65 -13.89 -12.10
N THR A 243 19.86 -13.17 -12.90
CA THR A 243 19.39 -11.83 -12.55
C THR A 243 17.88 -11.71 -12.60
N LEU A 244 17.34 -10.85 -11.74
CA LEU A 244 15.92 -10.56 -11.62
C LEU A 244 15.70 -9.05 -11.84
N ASN A 245 14.96 -8.68 -12.86
CA ASN A 245 14.64 -7.29 -13.17
C ASN A 245 13.38 -6.84 -12.43
N ILE A 246 13.51 -5.77 -11.64
CA ILE A 246 12.40 -5.18 -10.89
C ILE A 246 12.13 -3.77 -11.44
N ASP A 247 11.07 -3.64 -12.24
CA ASP A 247 10.70 -2.38 -12.91
C ASP A 247 9.25 -1.99 -12.68
N LYS A 248 8.42 -2.88 -12.12
CA LYS A 248 6.96 -2.69 -12.01
C LYS A 248 6.36 -3.32 -10.77
N GLN A 249 5.16 -2.88 -10.45
CA GLN A 249 4.31 -3.42 -9.39
C GLN A 249 2.91 -3.65 -9.94
N LEU A 250 2.34 -4.82 -9.68
CA LEU A 250 0.94 -5.11 -10.00
C LEU A 250 0.04 -4.75 -8.82
N GLN A 251 -1.01 -4.01 -9.11
CA GLN A 251 -2.02 -3.64 -8.12
C GLN A 251 -3.44 -3.84 -8.66
N ARG A 252 -4.39 -3.85 -7.74
CA ARG A 252 -5.81 -3.92 -8.03
C ARG A 252 -6.54 -2.89 -7.20
N ASP A 253 -7.38 -2.08 -7.83
CA ASP A 253 -8.19 -1.10 -7.13
C ASP A 253 -9.44 -1.73 -6.48
N ARG A 254 -10.22 -0.91 -5.75
CA ARG A 254 -11.46 -1.35 -5.10
C ARG A 254 -12.57 -1.72 -6.08
N SER A 255 -12.50 -1.24 -7.31
CA SER A 255 -13.46 -1.62 -8.37
C SER A 255 -13.13 -2.97 -8.99
N GLY A 256 -11.97 -3.55 -8.64
CA GLY A 256 -11.50 -4.82 -9.18
C GLY A 256 -10.64 -4.67 -10.42
N LYS A 257 -10.32 -3.45 -10.86
CA LYS A 257 -9.48 -3.18 -12.02
C LYS A 257 -8.01 -3.37 -11.65
N TYR A 258 -7.31 -4.15 -12.46
CA TYR A 258 -5.85 -4.35 -12.38
C TYR A 258 -5.12 -3.23 -13.09
N TYR A 259 -3.99 -2.83 -12.56
CA TYR A 259 -3.11 -1.83 -13.17
C TYR A 259 -1.67 -2.02 -12.73
N ILE A 260 -0.74 -1.54 -13.55
CA ILE A 260 0.69 -1.57 -13.27
C ILE A 260 1.16 -0.19 -12.84
N ILE A 261 1.87 -0.15 -11.72
CA ILE A 261 2.65 1.01 -11.34
C ILE A 261 4.09 0.77 -11.77
N SER A 262 4.53 1.50 -12.77
CA SER A 262 5.94 1.53 -13.14
C SER A 262 6.73 2.22 -12.02
N THR A 263 7.84 1.62 -11.61
CA THR A 263 8.76 2.22 -10.65
C THR A 263 9.61 3.26 -11.36
N LYS A 264 9.03 4.43 -11.65
CA LYS A 264 9.67 5.52 -12.41
C LYS A 264 10.83 6.24 -11.69
N THR A 265 11.13 5.88 -10.46
CA THR A 265 12.28 6.45 -9.74
C THR A 265 13.50 5.58 -9.99
N ALA A 266 14.66 6.19 -10.17
CA ALA A 266 15.96 5.51 -10.34
C ALA A 266 16.22 4.43 -9.25
N PHE A 267 15.66 4.62 -8.07
CA PHE A 267 15.75 3.66 -6.95
C PHE A 267 14.74 2.50 -7.02
N GLY A 268 13.69 2.64 -7.80
CA GLY A 268 12.66 1.59 -7.93
C GLY A 268 12.99 0.56 -8.99
N MET A 269 13.71 0.96 -10.05
CA MET A 269 14.21 0.05 -11.10
C MET A 269 15.55 -0.50 -10.65
N ARG A 270 15.65 -1.80 -10.53
CA ARG A 270 16.87 -2.45 -10.08
C ARG A 270 16.99 -3.87 -10.59
N LEU A 271 18.22 -4.30 -10.79
CA LEU A 271 18.55 -5.68 -11.11
C LEU A 271 19.05 -6.37 -9.84
N LEU A 272 18.43 -7.46 -9.46
CA LEU A 272 18.82 -8.25 -8.29
C LEU A 272 19.56 -9.50 -8.72
N PRO A 273 20.70 -9.84 -8.08
CA PRO A 273 21.36 -11.14 -8.28
C PRO A 273 20.54 -12.25 -7.62
N MET A 274 20.56 -13.44 -8.19
CA MET A 274 19.94 -14.63 -7.61
C MET A 274 20.99 -15.46 -6.88
N THR A 275 20.72 -15.77 -5.61
CA THR A 275 21.41 -16.87 -4.90
C THR A 275 20.94 -18.22 -5.46
N ASP A 276 21.63 -19.31 -5.13
CA ASP A 276 21.26 -20.66 -5.59
C ASP A 276 19.82 -21.01 -5.17
N GLU A 277 19.43 -20.70 -3.95
CA GLU A 277 18.08 -20.93 -3.42
C GLU A 277 16.99 -20.14 -4.17
N VAL A 278 17.28 -18.90 -4.54
CA VAL A 278 16.38 -18.05 -5.31
C VAL A 278 16.28 -18.54 -6.75
N TYR A 279 17.40 -18.96 -7.33
CA TYR A 279 17.48 -19.53 -8.66
C TYR A 279 16.63 -20.81 -8.78
N GLU A 280 16.80 -21.76 -7.85
CA GLU A 280 15.99 -22.99 -7.80
C GLU A 280 14.50 -22.69 -7.65
N SER A 281 14.15 -21.74 -6.78
CA SER A 281 12.76 -21.33 -6.61
C SER A 281 12.16 -20.76 -7.90
N PHE A 282 12.89 -19.95 -8.65
CA PHE A 282 12.40 -19.44 -9.94
C PHE A 282 12.30 -20.52 -11.02
N GLN A 283 13.23 -21.50 -11.04
CA GLN A 283 13.09 -22.65 -11.92
C GLN A 283 11.79 -23.42 -11.64
N ASN A 284 11.47 -23.65 -10.37
CA ASN A 284 10.25 -24.32 -9.95
C ASN A 284 9.01 -23.49 -10.32
N ILE A 285 9.02 -22.20 -10.03
CA ILE A 285 7.93 -21.28 -10.37
C ILE A 285 7.64 -21.29 -11.88
N LEU A 286 8.68 -21.19 -12.70
CA LEU A 286 8.52 -21.20 -14.16
C LEU A 286 8.02 -22.54 -14.69
N ARG A 287 8.49 -23.66 -14.12
CA ARG A 287 8.01 -25.01 -14.45
C ARG A 287 6.53 -25.18 -14.09
N ASP A 288 6.14 -24.75 -12.90
CA ASP A 288 4.77 -24.83 -12.42
C ASP A 288 3.83 -23.89 -13.20
N ARG A 289 4.33 -22.70 -13.55
CA ARG A 289 3.59 -21.75 -14.38
C ARG A 289 3.20 -22.35 -15.71
N LYS A 290 4.09 -23.07 -16.41
CA LYS A 290 3.79 -23.74 -17.69
C LYS A 290 2.59 -24.68 -17.60
N LYS A 291 2.30 -25.24 -16.41
CA LYS A 291 1.17 -26.14 -16.17
C LYS A 291 -0.11 -25.41 -15.76
N LYS A 292 0.02 -24.26 -15.09
CA LYS A 292 -1.09 -23.56 -14.41
C LYS A 292 -1.54 -22.26 -15.10
N ALA A 293 -0.75 -21.74 -16.05
CA ALA A 293 -1.11 -20.51 -16.76
C ALA A 293 -2.39 -20.72 -17.60
N PRO A 294 -3.29 -19.73 -17.62
CA PRO A 294 -4.49 -19.81 -18.44
C PRO A 294 -4.13 -19.85 -19.93
N LYS A 295 -4.96 -20.53 -20.76
CA LYS A 295 -4.75 -20.61 -22.21
C LYS A 295 -4.70 -19.23 -22.88
N ILE A 296 -5.52 -18.31 -22.38
CA ILE A 296 -5.53 -16.89 -22.81
C ILE A 296 -5.09 -16.09 -21.60
N GLU A 297 -3.88 -15.56 -21.65
CA GLU A 297 -3.33 -14.78 -20.53
C GLU A 297 -3.84 -13.35 -20.58
N PRO A 298 -4.18 -12.77 -19.41
CA PRO A 298 -4.62 -11.40 -19.34
C PRO A 298 -3.47 -10.43 -19.67
N ILE A 299 -3.83 -9.38 -20.42
CA ILE A 299 -2.94 -8.24 -20.70
C ILE A 299 -3.34 -7.10 -19.79
N ILE A 300 -2.41 -6.61 -18.96
CA ILE A 300 -2.62 -5.51 -18.02
C ILE A 300 -1.60 -4.42 -18.33
N ASP A 301 -2.09 -3.25 -18.76
CA ASP A 301 -1.28 -2.11 -19.18
C ASP A 301 -0.11 -2.51 -20.12
N GLY A 302 -0.40 -3.38 -21.10
CA GLY A 302 0.54 -3.89 -22.10
C GLY A 302 1.50 -4.99 -21.60
N LYS A 303 1.37 -5.46 -20.37
CA LYS A 303 2.17 -6.56 -19.82
C LYS A 303 1.33 -7.84 -19.72
N THR A 304 1.99 -8.96 -19.99
CA THR A 304 1.43 -10.32 -19.94
C THR A 304 2.47 -11.29 -19.36
N GLN A 305 2.16 -12.57 -19.31
CA GLN A 305 3.05 -13.62 -18.81
C GLN A 305 3.43 -13.45 -17.33
N PHE A 306 2.47 -13.04 -16.51
CA PHE A 306 2.66 -12.97 -15.05
C PHE A 306 2.99 -14.36 -14.48
N LEU A 307 3.69 -14.39 -13.33
CA LEU A 307 4.15 -15.66 -12.75
C LEU A 307 3.05 -16.41 -12.00
N PHE A 308 2.13 -15.70 -11.36
CA PHE A 308 1.15 -16.28 -10.43
C PHE A 308 -0.27 -15.94 -10.83
N PHE A 309 -1.13 -16.95 -10.87
CA PHE A 309 -2.55 -16.81 -11.19
C PHE A 309 -3.42 -17.37 -10.06
N ASP A 310 -4.60 -16.78 -9.89
CA ASP A 310 -5.66 -17.33 -9.06
C ASP A 310 -6.46 -18.41 -9.81
N ALA A 311 -7.42 -19.03 -9.13
CA ALA A 311 -8.26 -20.07 -9.71
C ALA A 311 -9.14 -19.57 -10.89
N THR A 312 -9.31 -18.27 -11.06
CA THR A 312 -10.05 -17.66 -12.18
C THR A 312 -9.16 -17.28 -13.36
N GLY A 313 -7.86 -17.58 -13.31
CA GLY A 313 -6.89 -17.23 -14.34
C GLY A 313 -6.47 -15.77 -14.34
N LYS A 314 -6.77 -15.01 -13.28
CA LYS A 314 -6.28 -13.64 -13.09
C LYS A 314 -4.98 -13.63 -12.31
N PRO A 315 -4.07 -12.70 -12.60
CA PRO A 315 -2.85 -12.58 -11.81
C PRO A 315 -3.14 -12.33 -10.32
N THR A 316 -2.38 -12.96 -9.45
CA THR A 316 -2.51 -12.72 -8.01
C THR A 316 -1.99 -11.32 -7.65
N VAL A 317 -2.60 -10.69 -6.66
CA VAL A 317 -2.20 -9.38 -6.12
C VAL A 317 -1.88 -9.50 -4.63
N ALA A 318 -1.29 -8.46 -4.05
CA ALA A 318 -0.86 -8.43 -2.65
C ALA A 318 -1.89 -8.98 -1.66
N MET A 319 -3.18 -8.64 -1.83
CA MET A 319 -4.26 -9.10 -0.96
C MET A 319 -4.38 -10.64 -0.91
N HIS A 320 -4.19 -11.34 -2.04
CA HIS A 320 -4.23 -12.81 -2.06
C HIS A 320 -3.08 -13.38 -1.21
N TRP A 321 -1.88 -12.84 -1.38
CA TRP A 321 -0.70 -13.27 -0.63
C TRP A 321 -0.81 -12.96 0.86
N GLU A 322 -1.32 -11.80 1.26
CA GLU A 322 -1.59 -11.48 2.66
C GLU A 322 -2.55 -12.50 3.28
N HIS A 323 -3.58 -12.90 2.53
CA HIS A 323 -4.52 -13.94 2.96
C HIS A 323 -3.85 -15.31 3.08
N TYR A 324 -3.03 -15.72 2.08
CA TYR A 324 -2.30 -16.98 2.14
C TYR A 324 -1.34 -17.03 3.33
N PHE A 325 -0.57 -15.97 3.57
CA PHE A 325 0.33 -15.88 4.72
C PHE A 325 -0.42 -15.99 6.06
N LYS A 326 -1.57 -15.31 6.16
CA LYS A 326 -2.41 -15.39 7.34
C LYS A 326 -2.84 -16.84 7.61
N HIS A 327 -3.38 -17.52 6.62
CA HIS A 327 -3.83 -18.91 6.78
C HIS A 327 -2.69 -19.89 7.06
N MET A 328 -1.55 -19.75 6.38
CA MET A 328 -0.38 -20.58 6.65
C MET A 328 0.06 -20.43 8.10
N LEU A 329 0.13 -19.20 8.61
CA LEU A 329 0.55 -18.93 9.98
C LEU A 329 -0.48 -19.42 11.01
N GLU A 330 -1.76 -19.13 10.81
CA GLU A 330 -2.85 -19.60 11.68
C GLU A 330 -2.83 -21.12 11.77
N ARG A 331 -2.74 -21.81 10.63
CA ARG A 331 -2.70 -23.27 10.58
C ARG A 331 -1.48 -23.86 11.26
N HIS A 332 -0.29 -23.26 11.08
CA HIS A 332 0.91 -23.67 11.82
C HIS A 332 0.66 -23.56 13.32
N ASN A 333 0.18 -22.40 13.79
CA ASN A 333 0.01 -22.12 15.20
C ASN A 333 -1.14 -22.93 15.84
N GLU A 334 -2.10 -23.45 15.05
CA GLU A 334 -3.09 -24.43 15.50
C GLU A 334 -2.49 -25.84 15.71
N ILE A 335 -1.55 -26.25 14.86
CA ILE A 335 -1.01 -27.60 14.86
C ILE A 335 0.16 -27.75 15.84
N PHE A 336 1.04 -26.76 15.88
CA PHE A 336 2.30 -26.85 16.61
C PHE A 336 2.26 -26.06 17.92
N LYS A 337 2.88 -26.65 18.96
CA LYS A 337 3.02 -26.01 20.27
C LYS A 337 3.85 -24.72 20.21
N TYR A 338 4.87 -24.70 19.34
CA TYR A 338 5.69 -23.50 19.12
C TYR A 338 4.91 -22.50 18.27
N GLN A 339 4.62 -21.36 18.85
CA GLN A 339 3.85 -20.31 18.20
C GLN A 339 4.77 -19.37 17.44
N LEU A 340 4.64 -19.34 16.13
CA LEU A 340 5.34 -18.37 15.29
C LEU A 340 4.77 -16.99 15.47
N PRO A 341 5.62 -15.94 15.45
CA PRO A 341 5.18 -14.56 15.46
C PRO A 341 4.41 -14.22 14.18
N LYS A 342 3.80 -13.03 14.13
CA LYS A 342 3.08 -12.60 12.94
C LYS A 342 4.01 -12.48 11.73
N ILE A 343 3.83 -13.36 10.75
CA ILE A 343 4.57 -13.38 9.48
C ILE A 343 3.67 -12.87 8.36
N THR A 344 4.15 -11.90 7.60
CA THR A 344 3.49 -11.31 6.43
C THR A 344 4.52 -11.10 5.33
N PRO A 345 4.13 -10.88 4.06
CA PRO A 345 5.10 -10.55 3.01
C PRO A 345 6.00 -9.35 3.35
N HIS A 346 5.47 -8.39 4.10
CA HIS A 346 6.24 -7.23 4.56
C HIS A 346 7.27 -7.60 5.64
N VAL A 347 6.93 -8.54 6.54
CA VAL A 347 7.85 -9.10 7.53
C VAL A 347 8.98 -9.87 6.84
N CYS A 348 8.70 -10.64 5.78
CA CYS A 348 9.75 -11.30 4.98
C CYS A 348 10.79 -10.29 4.46
N ARG A 349 10.30 -9.17 3.91
CA ARG A 349 11.17 -8.08 3.44
C ARG A 349 11.98 -7.43 4.59
N HIS A 350 11.37 -7.20 5.75
CA HIS A 350 12.09 -6.70 6.93
C HIS A 350 13.16 -7.68 7.39
N THR A 351 12.83 -8.96 7.45
CA THR A 351 13.76 -10.04 7.82
C THR A 351 14.94 -10.11 6.87
N TYR A 352 14.70 -10.05 5.55
CA TYR A 352 15.78 -9.98 4.56
C TYR A 352 16.67 -8.76 4.80
N CYS A 353 16.08 -7.56 4.97
CA CYS A 353 16.82 -6.33 5.20
C CYS A 353 17.71 -6.42 6.45
N THR A 354 17.18 -6.94 7.56
CA THR A 354 17.90 -7.14 8.82
C THR A 354 19.01 -8.18 8.67
N ASN A 355 18.74 -9.33 8.05
CA ASN A 355 19.73 -10.37 7.83
C ASN A 355 20.90 -9.88 6.96
N MET A 356 20.60 -9.10 5.92
CA MET A 356 21.64 -8.52 5.06
C MET A 356 22.44 -7.44 5.80
N ALA A 357 21.80 -6.61 6.62
CA ALA A 357 22.52 -5.65 7.45
C ALA A 357 23.47 -6.35 8.45
N LEU A 358 23.00 -7.39 9.13
CA LEU A 358 23.81 -8.19 10.08
C LEU A 358 24.91 -9.01 9.39
N SER A 359 24.84 -9.24 8.07
CA SER A 359 25.91 -9.90 7.31
C SER A 359 27.01 -8.93 6.87
N GLY A 360 26.98 -7.67 7.28
CA GLY A 360 28.00 -6.67 6.99
C GLY A 360 27.91 -6.04 5.59
N ILE A 361 26.78 -6.18 4.89
CA ILE A 361 26.58 -5.51 3.58
C ILE A 361 26.56 -3.99 3.77
N SER A 362 27.15 -3.26 2.84
CA SER A 362 27.17 -1.80 2.93
C SER A 362 25.74 -1.22 2.90
N PRO A 363 25.44 -0.15 3.69
CA PRO A 363 24.13 0.49 3.66
C PRO A 363 23.68 0.96 2.28
N LYS A 364 24.60 1.39 1.43
CA LYS A 364 24.32 1.81 0.03
C LYS A 364 23.92 0.62 -0.84
N THR A 365 24.62 -0.50 -0.72
CA THR A 365 24.26 -1.74 -1.42
C THR A 365 22.91 -2.25 -0.97
N LEU A 366 22.65 -2.23 0.35
CA LEU A 366 21.35 -2.64 0.90
C LEU A 366 20.23 -1.69 0.45
N GLN A 367 20.47 -0.38 0.40
CA GLN A 367 19.53 0.60 -0.16
C GLN A 367 19.14 0.24 -1.59
N TYR A 368 20.12 -0.09 -2.44
CA TYR A 368 19.92 -0.51 -3.82
C TYR A 368 19.09 -1.80 -3.90
N LEU A 369 19.50 -2.87 -3.20
CA LEU A 369 18.81 -4.16 -3.21
C LEU A 369 17.35 -4.03 -2.75
N MET A 370 17.10 -3.21 -1.72
CA MET A 370 15.78 -2.96 -1.19
C MET A 370 14.95 -2.00 -2.06
N GLY A 371 15.57 -1.18 -2.90
CA GLY A 371 14.89 -0.12 -3.65
C GLY A 371 14.25 0.91 -2.72
N HIS A 372 15.01 1.37 -1.70
CA HIS A 372 14.59 2.44 -0.80
C HIS A 372 14.93 3.80 -1.41
N SER A 373 13.94 4.69 -1.47
CA SER A 373 14.10 6.03 -2.04
C SER A 373 15.03 6.93 -1.23
N THR A 374 15.12 6.72 0.08
CA THR A 374 16.00 7.45 0.99
C THR A 374 16.84 6.47 1.80
N ILE A 375 18.05 6.87 2.12
CA ILE A 375 18.99 6.07 2.92
C ILE A 375 18.49 5.88 4.35
N ASP A 376 17.74 6.84 4.89
CA ASP A 376 17.22 6.82 6.26
C ASP A 376 16.39 5.56 6.55
N VAL A 377 15.58 5.13 5.57
CA VAL A 377 14.78 3.90 5.69
C VAL A 377 15.70 2.67 5.88
N THR A 378 16.84 2.65 5.22
CA THR A 378 17.83 1.57 5.35
C THR A 378 18.59 1.71 6.67
N MET A 379 19.00 2.92 7.03
CA MET A 379 19.76 3.19 8.26
C MET A 379 18.99 2.82 9.53
N ASN A 380 17.66 2.94 9.51
CA ASN A 380 16.82 2.50 10.65
C ASN A 380 17.04 1.02 11.03
N VAL A 381 17.48 0.18 10.12
CA VAL A 381 17.79 -1.24 10.42
C VAL A 381 19.13 -1.35 11.17
N TYR A 382 20.11 -0.50 10.81
CA TYR A 382 21.42 -0.48 11.45
C TYR A 382 21.41 0.14 12.86
N THR A 383 20.38 0.94 13.21
CA THR A 383 20.27 1.55 14.55
C THR A 383 20.01 0.51 15.67
N HIS A 384 19.69 -0.71 15.33
CA HIS A 384 19.44 -1.80 16.28
C HIS A 384 20.64 -2.73 16.48
N ILE A 385 21.81 -2.43 15.89
CA ILE A 385 23.05 -3.18 16.09
C ILE A 385 23.45 -3.12 17.58
N LYS A 386 23.65 -4.28 18.19
CA LYS A 386 24.08 -4.45 19.58
C LYS A 386 25.59 -4.67 19.63
N PHE A 387 26.18 -4.52 20.80
CA PHE A 387 27.62 -4.76 21.03
C PHE A 387 28.09 -6.11 20.49
N GLY A 388 27.32 -7.19 20.73
CA GLY A 388 27.68 -8.52 20.22
C GLY A 388 27.67 -8.64 18.69
N ASP A 389 26.87 -7.84 17.99
CA ASP A 389 26.87 -7.78 16.53
C ASP A 389 28.11 -7.03 16.02
N ALA A 390 28.46 -5.91 16.67
CA ALA A 390 29.68 -5.15 16.38
C ALA A 390 30.94 -5.99 16.62
N GLN A 391 30.97 -6.79 17.72
CA GLN A 391 32.09 -7.69 18.01
C GLN A 391 32.28 -8.72 16.90
N LYS A 392 31.20 -9.36 16.41
CA LYS A 392 31.26 -10.31 15.30
C LYS A 392 31.72 -9.68 13.99
N GLU A 393 31.33 -8.44 13.72
CA GLU A 393 31.79 -7.73 12.54
C GLU A 393 33.30 -7.47 12.57
N VAL A 394 33.84 -7.09 13.74
CA VAL A 394 35.28 -6.90 13.93
C VAL A 394 36.03 -8.23 13.78
N GLU A 395 35.56 -9.30 14.39
CA GLU A 395 36.12 -10.66 14.26
C GLU A 395 36.14 -11.14 12.78
N ASN A 396 35.03 -10.93 12.05
CA ASN A 396 34.94 -11.27 10.63
C ASN A 396 35.90 -10.43 9.76
N TRP A 397 36.06 -9.15 10.10
CA TRP A 397 37.02 -8.27 9.40
C TRP A 397 38.47 -8.74 9.62
N GLU A 398 38.84 -9.06 10.85
CA GLU A 398 40.17 -9.59 11.17
C GLU A 398 40.44 -10.91 10.45
N ALA A 399 39.48 -11.84 10.44
CA ALA A 399 39.59 -13.10 9.74
C ALA A 399 39.79 -12.93 8.22
N LYS A 400 39.09 -11.93 7.63
CA LYS A 400 39.26 -11.59 6.20
C LYS A 400 40.66 -11.03 5.91
N GLN A 401 41.13 -10.12 6.76
CA GLN A 401 42.49 -9.54 6.63
C GLN A 401 43.58 -10.65 6.69
N GLN A 402 43.43 -11.60 7.61
CA GLN A 402 44.37 -12.72 7.71
C GLN A 402 44.35 -13.61 6.47
N LYS A 403 43.19 -13.86 5.89
CA LYS A 403 43.04 -14.63 4.66
C LYS A 403 43.66 -13.92 3.44
N ASP A 404 43.41 -12.62 3.32
CA ASP A 404 43.97 -11.80 2.22
C ASP A 404 45.53 -11.73 2.31
N LEU A 405 46.05 -11.64 3.55
CA LEU A 405 47.51 -11.70 3.80
C LEU A 405 48.12 -13.06 3.49
N GLY A 406 47.38 -14.17 3.80
CA GLY A 406 47.78 -15.51 3.45
C GLY A 406 47.91 -15.74 1.95
N SER A 407 46.83 -15.32 1.21
CA SER A 407 46.80 -15.41 -0.25
C SER A 407 47.93 -14.58 -0.92
N ALA A 408 48.17 -13.38 -0.41
CA ALA A 408 49.29 -12.54 -0.93
C ALA A 408 50.66 -13.15 -0.67
N ARG A 409 50.85 -13.87 0.44
CA ARG A 409 52.13 -14.62 0.69
C ARG A 409 52.28 -15.78 -0.24
N GLU A 410 51.23 -16.56 -0.46
CA GLU A 410 51.25 -17.70 -1.41
C GLU A 410 51.57 -17.25 -2.85
N GLU A 411 51.00 -16.10 -3.28
CA GLU A 411 51.31 -15.51 -4.60
C GLU A 411 52.75 -15.06 -4.71
N LEU A 412 53.33 -14.47 -3.66
CA LEU A 412 54.74 -14.07 -3.63
C LEU A 412 55.67 -15.29 -3.63
N GLU A 413 55.35 -16.36 -2.93
CA GLU A 413 56.13 -17.60 -2.94
C GLU A 413 56.09 -18.34 -4.28
N GLN A 414 55.01 -18.14 -5.09
CA GLN A 414 54.94 -18.72 -6.44
C GLN A 414 55.63 -17.91 -7.52
N MET A 415 56.01 -16.67 -7.23
CA MET A 415 56.69 -15.76 -8.14
C MET A 415 58.22 -15.69 -7.95
N GLY A 416 58.77 -16.30 -6.92
CA GLY A 416 60.21 -16.39 -6.59
C GLY A 416 60.76 -17.76 -6.81
#